data_070adf5b6797dc00739298d765f1904b
#
_entry.id   070adf5b6797dc00739298d765f1904b
#
_cell.length_a   1.000
_cell.length_b   1.000
_cell.length_c   1.000
_cell.angle_alpha   90.00
_cell.angle_beta   90.00
_cell.angle_gamma   90.00
#
_symmetry.space_group_name_H-M   'P 1'
#
loop_
_entity.id
_entity.type
_entity.pdbx_description
1 polymer ?
#
loop_
_entity_poly.entity_id
_entity_poly.type
_entity_poly.pdbx_seq_one_letter_code
_entity_poly.pdbx_strand_id
1 'polypeptide(L)'
;MGIIKSALDRWQQTNLMLRILAGIIIGSVLALTLPGIGVISMLGDLFVGALKAIAPVLVAVLVTSSVATARAGLGSRFRTIIALYMLTTLMAAVIAVIGSFLFPVKIALADVSVASGNAPGALGDVFRNIVREVMSNPVTAVAEGKYLSILFWAVVLGLALKAVASEQTISSLRHWADAVSKVVAWIIQCAPFGILGLVYTTVSQSGLEIFTTYGKLLLLLVGCMMLVSLVLNPMIVAFLLRRNSYPLLWKCLKESAVSAFFTRSSAANIPVNMNLC
;
A
#
# COMPACT_ATOMS: atom_id res chain seq x y z
N MET A 1 27.22 -29.01 -0.41
CA MET A 1 26.96 -27.65 -0.94
C MET A 1 25.95 -27.62 -2.12
N GLY A 2 25.79 -28.68 -2.90
CA GLY A 2 24.83 -28.76 -4.02
C GLY A 2 23.35 -28.81 -3.64
N ILE A 3 22.98 -29.52 -2.55
CA ILE A 3 21.59 -29.70 -2.13
C ILE A 3 20.96 -28.38 -1.64
N ILE A 4 21.71 -27.58 -0.92
CA ILE A 4 21.24 -26.28 -0.41
C ILE A 4 21.03 -25.29 -1.57
N LYS A 5 21.94 -25.30 -2.57
CA LYS A 5 21.79 -24.47 -3.78
C LYS A 5 20.57 -24.85 -4.59
N SER A 6 20.34 -26.14 -4.83
CA SER A 6 19.17 -26.61 -5.58
C SER A 6 17.84 -26.36 -4.84
N ALA A 7 17.85 -26.43 -3.51
CA ALA A 7 16.69 -26.08 -2.69
C ALA A 7 16.39 -24.55 -2.73
N LEU A 8 17.43 -23.71 -2.66
CA LEU A 8 17.33 -22.26 -2.79
C LEU A 8 16.85 -21.83 -4.18
N ASP A 9 17.36 -22.47 -5.24
CA ASP A 9 16.92 -22.20 -6.61
C ASP A 9 15.46 -22.59 -6.85
N ARG A 10 15.03 -23.75 -6.33
CA ARG A 10 13.61 -24.15 -6.34
C ARG A 10 12.75 -23.21 -5.51
N TRP A 11 13.24 -22.77 -4.35
CA TRP A 11 12.54 -21.78 -3.52
C TRP A 11 12.37 -20.44 -4.23
N GLN A 12 13.37 -19.96 -4.95
CA GLN A 12 13.29 -18.72 -5.73
C GLN A 12 12.36 -18.82 -6.96
N GLN A 13 12.24 -19.99 -7.56
CA GLN A 13 11.33 -20.26 -8.67
C GLN A 13 9.87 -20.40 -8.22
N THR A 14 9.62 -20.66 -6.93
CA THR A 14 8.27 -20.82 -6.41
C THR A 14 7.60 -19.43 -6.27
N ASN A 15 6.32 -19.36 -6.58
CA ASN A 15 5.54 -18.14 -6.46
C ASN A 15 5.63 -17.60 -5.01
N LEU A 16 5.91 -16.29 -4.87
CA LEU A 16 6.04 -15.64 -3.55
C LEU A 16 4.81 -15.84 -2.66
N MET A 17 3.61 -15.92 -3.25
CA MET A 17 2.38 -16.22 -2.51
C MET A 17 2.42 -17.58 -1.82
N LEU A 18 2.90 -18.61 -2.51
CA LEU A 18 3.03 -19.96 -1.92
C LEU A 18 4.05 -19.97 -0.78
N ARG A 19 5.16 -19.22 -0.93
CA ARG A 19 6.17 -19.08 0.13
C ARG A 19 5.61 -18.35 1.35
N ILE A 20 4.79 -17.32 1.16
CA ILE A 20 4.11 -16.61 2.25
C ILE A 20 3.11 -17.54 2.94
N LEU A 21 2.31 -18.30 2.20
CA LEU A 21 1.39 -19.28 2.79
C LEU A 21 2.14 -20.35 3.61
N ALA A 22 3.25 -20.85 3.09
CA ALA A 22 4.12 -21.75 3.86
C ALA A 22 4.63 -21.09 5.14
N GLY A 23 5.05 -19.82 5.08
CA GLY A 23 5.46 -19.04 6.25
C GLY A 23 4.34 -18.90 7.29
N ILE A 24 3.11 -18.65 6.87
CA ILE A 24 1.94 -18.58 7.76
C ILE A 24 1.70 -19.93 8.45
N ILE A 25 1.70 -21.02 7.70
CA ILE A 25 1.47 -22.38 8.26
C ILE A 25 2.58 -22.74 9.24
N ILE A 26 3.84 -22.58 8.85
CA ILE A 26 4.99 -22.89 9.69
C ILE A 26 5.00 -22.02 10.95
N GLY A 27 4.75 -20.70 10.80
CA GLY A 27 4.69 -19.76 11.93
C GLY A 27 3.59 -20.12 12.92
N SER A 28 2.40 -20.52 12.42
CA SER A 28 1.29 -20.98 13.27
C SER A 28 1.62 -22.27 14.01
N VAL A 29 2.18 -23.25 13.33
CA VAL A 29 2.58 -24.53 13.95
C VAL A 29 3.66 -24.31 15.02
N LEU A 30 4.68 -23.51 14.70
CA LEU A 30 5.75 -23.18 15.66
C LEU A 30 5.21 -22.43 16.89
N ALA A 31 4.25 -21.52 16.70
CA ALA A 31 3.63 -20.79 17.80
C ALA A 31 2.88 -21.71 18.78
N LEU A 32 2.24 -22.75 18.25
CA LEU A 32 1.48 -23.73 19.07
C LEU A 32 2.40 -24.77 19.73
N THR A 33 3.49 -25.16 19.09
CA THR A 33 4.38 -26.23 19.60
C THR A 33 5.50 -25.70 20.47
N LEU A 34 6.02 -24.52 20.17
CA LEU A 34 7.20 -23.92 20.81
C LEU A 34 6.95 -22.42 21.12
N PRO A 35 6.01 -22.09 22.02
CA PRO A 35 5.75 -20.69 22.36
C PRO A 35 6.94 -20.08 23.12
N GLY A 36 7.21 -18.77 22.89
CA GLY A 36 8.21 -18.02 23.67
C GLY A 36 9.62 -17.92 23.06
N ILE A 37 9.84 -18.40 21.83
CA ILE A 37 11.15 -18.25 21.17
C ILE A 37 11.30 -16.85 20.57
N GLY A 38 11.99 -15.93 21.26
CA GLY A 38 12.17 -14.54 20.86
C GLY A 38 12.88 -14.35 19.51
N VAL A 39 13.72 -15.29 19.08
CA VAL A 39 14.42 -15.21 17.78
C VAL A 39 13.44 -15.27 16.60
N ILE A 40 12.35 -16.02 16.72
CA ILE A 40 11.35 -16.14 15.65
C ILE A 40 10.52 -14.85 15.54
N SER A 41 10.13 -14.26 16.67
CA SER A 41 9.41 -12.98 16.68
C SER A 41 10.26 -11.85 16.09
N MET A 42 11.58 -11.85 16.37
CA MET A 42 12.52 -10.87 15.84
C MET A 42 12.52 -10.82 14.30
N LEU A 43 12.30 -11.93 13.60
CA LEU A 43 12.19 -11.93 12.13
C LEU A 43 11.02 -11.06 11.64
N GLY A 44 9.89 -11.11 12.34
CA GLY A 44 8.73 -10.28 12.06
C GLY A 44 9.03 -8.79 12.29
N ASP A 45 9.63 -8.47 13.42
CA ASP A 45 9.97 -7.10 13.79
C ASP A 45 10.99 -6.48 12.82
N LEU A 46 12.01 -7.24 12.43
CA LEU A 46 13.00 -6.80 11.44
C LEU A 46 12.37 -6.54 10.08
N PHE A 47 11.46 -7.40 9.63
CA PHE A 47 10.78 -7.23 8.36
C PHE A 47 9.89 -5.96 8.34
N VAL A 48 9.07 -5.78 9.37
CA VAL A 48 8.22 -4.59 9.51
C VAL A 48 9.07 -3.33 9.70
N GLY A 49 10.13 -3.43 10.50
CA GLY A 49 11.10 -2.35 10.70
C GLY A 49 11.75 -1.92 9.38
N ALA A 50 12.21 -2.87 8.56
CA ALA A 50 12.79 -2.57 7.25
C ALA A 50 11.79 -1.89 6.30
N LEU A 51 10.53 -2.35 6.26
CA LEU A 51 9.48 -1.70 5.47
C LEU A 51 9.18 -0.28 5.95
N LYS A 52 9.07 -0.09 7.28
CA LYS A 52 8.84 1.25 7.86
C LYS A 52 10.00 2.20 7.60
N ALA A 53 11.24 1.70 7.65
CA ALA A 53 12.43 2.52 7.44
C ALA A 53 12.57 3.01 5.99
N ILE A 54 12.28 2.15 4.99
CA ILE A 54 12.43 2.52 3.58
C ILE A 54 11.25 3.34 3.03
N ALA A 55 10.05 3.21 3.63
CA ALA A 55 8.84 3.81 3.10
C ALA A 55 8.90 5.35 2.96
N PRO A 56 9.41 6.14 3.93
CA PRO A 56 9.54 7.59 3.78
C PRO A 56 10.44 7.98 2.60
N VAL A 57 11.57 7.30 2.45
CA VAL A 57 12.52 7.55 1.35
C VAL A 57 11.89 7.18 0.00
N LEU A 58 11.21 6.04 -0.07
CA LEU A 58 10.49 5.60 -1.26
C LEU A 58 9.48 6.65 -1.71
N VAL A 59 8.63 7.13 -0.79
CA VAL A 59 7.60 8.13 -1.10
C VAL A 59 8.24 9.42 -1.56
N ALA A 60 9.27 9.93 -0.86
CA ALA A 60 9.98 11.15 -1.23
C ALA A 60 10.53 11.06 -2.66
N VAL A 61 11.28 10.02 -2.98
CA VAL A 61 11.96 9.87 -4.27
C VAL A 61 10.98 9.59 -5.41
N LEU A 62 10.02 8.66 -5.21
CA LEU A 62 9.04 8.33 -6.25
C LEU A 62 8.13 9.49 -6.59
N VAL A 63 7.62 10.21 -5.59
CA VAL A 63 6.72 11.35 -5.84
C VAL A 63 7.49 12.48 -6.52
N THR A 64 8.69 12.81 -6.04
CA THR A 64 9.54 13.83 -6.68
C THR A 64 9.83 13.46 -8.13
N SER A 65 10.24 12.22 -8.40
CA SER A 65 10.52 11.73 -9.76
C SER A 65 9.27 11.78 -10.64
N SER A 66 8.12 11.33 -10.14
CA SER A 66 6.86 11.31 -10.89
C SER A 66 6.41 12.73 -11.26
N VAL A 67 6.49 13.67 -10.32
CA VAL A 67 6.11 15.08 -10.55
C VAL A 67 7.08 15.76 -11.53
N ALA A 68 8.40 15.57 -11.36
CA ALA A 68 9.41 16.14 -12.24
C ALA A 68 9.28 15.63 -13.68
N THR A 69 8.87 14.37 -13.86
CA THR A 69 8.74 13.73 -15.18
C THR A 69 7.34 13.87 -15.80
N ALA A 70 6.36 14.38 -15.05
CA ALA A 70 4.99 14.54 -15.52
C ALA A 70 4.96 15.47 -16.75
N ARG A 71 4.38 14.98 -17.85
CA ARG A 71 4.20 15.80 -19.06
C ARG A 71 3.20 16.93 -18.78
N ALA A 72 3.52 18.14 -19.24
CA ALA A 72 2.58 19.26 -19.25
C ALA A 72 1.49 18.92 -20.29
N GLY A 73 0.28 18.58 -19.86
CA GLY A 73 -0.74 18.21 -20.82
C GLY A 73 -2.10 17.77 -20.25
N LEU A 74 -2.28 17.84 -18.95
CA LEU A 74 -3.56 17.46 -18.33
C LEU A 74 -4.70 18.50 -18.53
N GLY A 75 -4.39 19.67 -19.06
CA GLY A 75 -5.35 20.69 -19.54
C GLY A 75 -6.65 20.81 -18.73
N SER A 76 -7.75 21.10 -19.44
CA SER A 76 -9.11 21.23 -18.85
C SER A 76 -9.66 19.93 -18.23
N ARG A 77 -9.15 18.76 -18.63
CA ARG A 77 -9.57 17.44 -18.11
C ARG A 77 -9.05 17.15 -16.70
N PHE A 78 -8.01 17.85 -16.24
CA PHE A 78 -7.42 17.63 -14.91
C PHE A 78 -8.41 17.87 -13.78
N ARG A 79 -9.22 18.93 -13.89
CA ARG A 79 -10.29 19.23 -12.92
C ARG A 79 -11.32 18.09 -12.84
N THR A 80 -11.72 17.54 -13.99
CA THR A 80 -12.65 16.42 -14.04
C THR A 80 -12.07 15.15 -13.42
N ILE A 81 -10.78 14.87 -13.67
CA ILE A 81 -10.08 13.72 -13.08
C ILE A 81 -10.03 13.83 -11.55
N ILE A 82 -9.66 15.01 -11.03
CA ILE A 82 -9.64 15.24 -9.57
C ILE A 82 -11.03 15.11 -8.97
N ALA A 83 -12.05 15.71 -9.59
CA ALA A 83 -13.42 15.64 -9.10
C ALA A 83 -13.94 14.19 -9.05
N LEU A 84 -13.68 13.40 -10.10
CA LEU A 84 -14.04 11.99 -10.13
C LEU A 84 -13.26 11.17 -9.08
N TYR A 85 -11.97 11.44 -8.91
CA TYR A 85 -11.16 10.77 -7.90
C TYR A 85 -11.69 11.05 -6.49
N MET A 86 -12.00 12.31 -6.17
CA MET A 86 -12.57 12.69 -4.89
C MET A 86 -13.94 12.05 -4.67
N LEU A 87 -14.80 12.06 -5.70
CA LEU A 87 -16.13 11.45 -5.64
C LEU A 87 -16.03 9.93 -5.37
N THR A 88 -15.21 9.22 -6.14
CA THR A 88 -15.07 7.76 -5.99
C THR A 88 -14.45 7.38 -4.64
N THR A 89 -13.48 8.16 -4.15
CA THR A 89 -12.86 7.96 -2.83
C THR A 89 -13.88 8.20 -1.71
N LEU A 90 -14.66 9.29 -1.78
CA LEU A 90 -15.71 9.57 -0.81
C LEU A 90 -16.77 8.45 -0.78
N MET A 91 -17.22 8.02 -1.94
CA MET A 91 -18.21 6.94 -2.05
C MET A 91 -17.66 5.61 -1.53
N ALA A 92 -16.40 5.30 -1.80
CA ALA A 92 -15.74 4.11 -1.24
C ALA A 92 -15.65 4.18 0.29
N ALA A 93 -15.34 5.34 0.86
CA ALA A 93 -15.33 5.56 2.30
C ALA A 93 -16.73 5.36 2.92
N VAL A 94 -17.79 5.88 2.28
CA VAL A 94 -19.17 5.68 2.72
C VAL A 94 -19.55 4.20 2.72
N ILE A 95 -19.19 3.45 1.66
CA ILE A 95 -19.43 2.00 1.59
C ILE A 95 -18.69 1.25 2.70
N ALA A 96 -17.43 1.61 2.96
CA ALA A 96 -16.65 0.99 4.01
C ALA A 96 -17.26 1.25 5.41
N VAL A 97 -17.73 2.47 5.67
CA VAL A 97 -18.41 2.83 6.90
C VAL A 97 -19.72 2.04 7.04
N ILE A 98 -20.57 2.02 6.02
CA ILE A 98 -21.83 1.26 6.03
C ILE A 98 -21.53 -0.24 6.24
N GLY A 99 -20.55 -0.79 5.53
CA GLY A 99 -20.14 -2.19 5.67
C GLY A 99 -19.68 -2.51 7.10
N SER A 100 -18.91 -1.62 7.72
CA SER A 100 -18.46 -1.77 9.12
C SER A 100 -19.61 -1.71 10.12
N PHE A 101 -20.64 -0.91 9.88
CA PHE A 101 -21.85 -0.88 10.75
C PHE A 101 -22.72 -2.12 10.56
N LEU A 102 -22.84 -2.63 9.34
CA LEU A 102 -23.65 -3.82 9.05
C LEU A 102 -22.98 -5.11 9.57
N PHE A 103 -21.65 -5.15 9.54
CA PHE A 103 -20.86 -6.31 9.96
C PHE A 103 -19.80 -5.87 10.99
N PRO A 104 -20.19 -5.58 12.24
CA PRO A 104 -19.27 -5.11 13.25
C PRO A 104 -18.25 -6.20 13.59
N VAL A 105 -16.98 -5.98 13.28
CA VAL A 105 -15.88 -6.86 13.66
C VAL A 105 -15.18 -6.25 14.87
N LYS A 106 -15.31 -6.91 16.02
CA LYS A 106 -14.60 -6.52 17.24
C LYS A 106 -13.19 -7.10 17.16
N ILE A 107 -12.19 -6.25 17.02
CA ILE A 107 -10.79 -6.63 17.10
C ILE A 107 -10.37 -6.41 18.54
N ALA A 108 -10.04 -7.48 19.26
CA ALA A 108 -9.35 -7.37 20.53
C ALA A 108 -7.90 -6.95 20.23
N LEU A 109 -7.62 -5.67 20.30
CA LEU A 109 -6.26 -5.16 20.30
C LEU A 109 -5.67 -5.51 21.66
N ALA A 110 -4.83 -6.55 21.72
CA ALA A 110 -4.07 -6.86 22.92
C ALA A 110 -3.19 -5.62 23.20
N ASP A 111 -3.41 -4.99 24.36
CA ASP A 111 -2.60 -3.91 24.97
C ASP A 111 -1.96 -2.91 24.00
N VAL A 112 -2.72 -2.37 23.09
CA VAL A 112 -2.40 -1.05 22.62
C VAL A 112 -2.75 -0.13 23.76
N SER A 113 -1.75 0.28 24.57
CA SER A 113 -1.88 1.46 25.39
C SER A 113 -2.48 2.51 24.47
N VAL A 114 -3.76 2.79 24.66
CA VAL A 114 -4.42 3.90 23.97
C VAL A 114 -3.56 5.09 24.37
N ALA A 115 -2.63 5.46 23.49
CA ALA A 115 -2.05 6.77 23.61
C ALA A 115 -3.29 7.66 23.70
N SER A 116 -3.49 8.23 24.89
CA SER A 116 -4.59 9.13 25.20
C SER A 116 -4.43 10.35 24.29
N GLY A 117 -4.67 10.11 23.01
CA GLY A 117 -4.84 11.13 22.01
C GLY A 117 -6.09 11.87 22.45
N ASN A 118 -5.93 13.07 22.95
CA ASN A 118 -7.02 13.98 23.16
C ASN A 118 -7.97 13.85 21.97
N ALA A 119 -9.26 13.65 22.25
CA ALA A 119 -10.27 13.66 21.20
C ALA A 119 -9.97 14.84 20.26
N PRO A 120 -10.09 14.64 18.92
CA PRO A 120 -9.78 15.72 17.99
C PRO A 120 -10.47 17.00 18.48
N GLY A 121 -9.69 18.04 18.76
CA GLY A 121 -10.20 19.35 19.15
C GLY A 121 -11.13 19.91 18.07
N ALA A 122 -11.57 21.13 18.22
CA ALA A 122 -12.38 21.79 17.21
C ALA A 122 -11.73 21.64 15.82
N LEU A 123 -12.53 21.47 14.76
CA LEU A 123 -12.04 21.31 13.37
C LEU A 123 -10.92 22.29 12.99
N GLY A 124 -10.93 23.50 13.59
CA GLY A 124 -9.88 24.49 13.42
C GLY A 124 -8.52 24.05 13.96
N ASP A 125 -8.47 23.32 15.06
CA ASP A 125 -7.22 22.83 15.64
C ASP A 125 -6.65 21.67 14.81
N VAL A 126 -7.52 20.80 14.31
CA VAL A 126 -7.14 19.73 13.38
C VAL A 126 -6.52 20.33 12.11
N PHE A 127 -7.18 21.34 11.53
CA PHE A 127 -6.67 22.01 10.33
C PHE A 127 -5.32 22.70 10.59
N ARG A 128 -5.20 23.42 11.73
CA ARG A 128 -3.95 24.06 12.12
C ARG A 128 -2.81 23.06 12.30
N ASN A 129 -3.09 21.90 12.90
CA ASN A 129 -2.08 20.87 13.11
C ASN A 129 -1.65 20.25 11.76
N ILE A 130 -2.59 20.00 10.84
CA ILE A 130 -2.28 19.54 9.48
C ILE A 130 -1.37 20.54 8.76
N VAL A 131 -1.70 21.83 8.79
CA VAL A 131 -0.88 22.86 8.12
C VAL A 131 0.52 22.95 8.73
N ARG A 132 0.64 22.85 10.05
CA ARG A 132 1.95 22.83 10.73
C ARG A 132 2.75 21.57 10.37
N GLU A 133 2.10 20.42 10.31
CA GLU A 133 2.75 19.18 9.93
C GLU A 133 3.26 19.22 8.48
N VAL A 134 2.46 19.73 7.55
CA VAL A 134 2.83 19.90 6.13
C VAL A 134 4.09 20.76 5.99
N MET A 135 4.19 21.83 6.78
CA MET A 135 5.31 22.78 6.73
C MET A 135 6.51 22.38 7.60
N SER A 136 6.54 21.15 8.12
CA SER A 136 7.68 20.68 8.92
C SER A 136 8.94 20.53 8.06
N ASN A 137 10.10 20.51 8.72
CA ASN A 137 11.39 20.36 8.04
C ASN A 137 11.41 19.06 7.20
N PRO A 138 11.76 19.11 5.92
CA PRO A 138 11.73 17.94 5.02
C PRO A 138 12.64 16.81 5.49
N VAL A 139 13.81 17.12 6.07
CA VAL A 139 14.74 16.10 6.57
C VAL A 139 14.16 15.40 7.79
N THR A 140 13.62 16.17 8.74
CA THR A 140 12.95 15.62 9.93
C THR A 140 11.69 14.84 9.53
N ALA A 141 10.95 15.31 8.53
CA ALA A 141 9.77 14.61 8.03
C ALA A 141 10.11 13.21 7.49
N VAL A 142 11.21 13.07 6.75
CA VAL A 142 11.68 11.76 6.27
C VAL A 142 12.15 10.89 7.43
N ALA A 143 12.90 11.46 8.38
CA ALA A 143 13.42 10.73 9.54
C ALA A 143 12.31 10.22 10.48
N GLU A 144 11.27 11.00 10.67
CA GLU A 144 10.13 10.68 11.55
C GLU A 144 8.96 10.01 10.82
N GLY A 145 9.03 9.85 9.49
CA GLY A 145 7.96 9.24 8.69
C GLY A 145 6.68 10.08 8.61
N LYS A 146 6.78 11.41 8.63
CA LYS A 146 5.65 12.34 8.47
C LYS A 146 5.22 12.43 7.01
N TYR A 147 4.43 11.47 6.56
CA TYR A 147 4.09 11.29 5.14
C TYR A 147 3.46 12.52 4.49
N LEU A 148 2.63 13.27 5.22
CA LEU A 148 1.97 14.47 4.68
C LEU A 148 2.99 15.56 4.31
N SER A 149 3.97 15.80 5.18
CA SER A 149 5.08 16.71 4.92
C SER A 149 6.00 16.20 3.80
N ILE A 150 6.30 14.89 3.80
CA ILE A 150 7.12 14.26 2.74
C ILE A 150 6.45 14.46 1.38
N LEU A 151 5.15 14.21 1.26
CA LEU A 151 4.40 14.41 0.02
C LEU A 151 4.43 15.86 -0.44
N PHE A 152 4.20 16.81 0.48
CA PHE A 152 4.25 18.24 0.17
C PHE A 152 5.60 18.65 -0.40
N TRP A 153 6.68 18.32 0.31
CA TRP A 153 8.03 18.69 -0.14
C TRP A 153 8.46 17.93 -1.40
N ALA A 154 8.04 16.68 -1.56
CA ALA A 154 8.30 15.92 -2.78
C ALA A 154 7.62 16.55 -4.00
N VAL A 155 6.39 17.05 -3.85
CA VAL A 155 5.70 17.77 -4.92
C VAL A 155 6.37 19.10 -5.22
N VAL A 156 6.71 19.90 -4.20
CA VAL A 156 7.40 21.19 -4.38
C VAL A 156 8.75 21.02 -5.07
N LEU A 157 9.57 20.07 -4.61
CA LEU A 157 10.86 19.75 -5.23
C LEU A 157 10.69 19.18 -6.64
N GLY A 158 9.71 18.33 -6.87
CA GLY A 158 9.41 17.80 -8.19
C GLY A 158 9.02 18.90 -9.19
N LEU A 159 8.20 19.87 -8.77
CA LEU A 159 7.86 21.03 -9.60
C LEU A 159 9.06 21.94 -9.87
N ALA A 160 9.89 22.19 -8.85
CA ALA A 160 11.11 22.97 -9.01
C ALA A 160 12.09 22.30 -9.98
N LEU A 161 12.32 20.99 -9.81
CA LEU A 161 13.16 20.22 -10.74
C LEU A 161 12.61 20.23 -12.16
N LYS A 162 11.30 20.10 -12.33
CA LYS A 162 10.67 20.19 -13.65
C LYS A 162 10.95 21.52 -14.35
N ALA A 163 11.11 22.61 -13.59
CA ALA A 163 11.37 23.94 -14.17
C ALA A 163 12.83 24.17 -14.53
N VAL A 164 13.79 23.58 -13.78
CA VAL A 164 15.23 23.93 -13.90
C VAL A 164 16.13 22.75 -14.29
N ALA A 165 15.66 21.50 -14.18
CA ALA A 165 16.50 20.33 -14.38
C ALA A 165 16.73 20.05 -15.87
N SER A 166 17.96 19.64 -16.22
CA SER A 166 18.27 19.07 -17.52
C SER A 166 17.68 17.66 -17.67
N GLU A 167 17.56 17.18 -18.91
CA GLU A 167 17.12 15.80 -19.17
C GLU A 167 18.00 14.75 -18.47
N GLN A 168 19.29 15.03 -18.35
CA GLN A 168 20.25 14.17 -17.68
C GLN A 168 19.96 14.08 -16.17
N THR A 169 19.63 15.20 -15.53
CA THR A 169 19.22 15.24 -14.11
C THR A 169 17.92 14.47 -13.88
N ILE A 170 16.95 14.62 -14.77
CA ILE A 170 15.67 13.89 -14.70
C ILE A 170 15.89 12.39 -14.89
N SER A 171 16.77 11.98 -15.82
CA SER A 171 17.14 10.57 -16.01
C SER A 171 17.81 9.99 -14.76
N SER A 172 18.74 10.73 -14.14
CA SER A 172 19.37 10.34 -12.88
C SER A 172 18.34 10.15 -11.75
N LEU A 173 17.37 11.06 -11.65
CA LEU A 173 16.31 10.98 -10.66
C LEU A 173 15.43 9.72 -10.84
N ARG A 174 15.16 9.32 -12.09
CA ARG A 174 14.48 8.05 -12.39
C ARG A 174 15.28 6.84 -11.94
N HIS A 175 16.59 6.83 -12.21
CA HIS A 175 17.46 5.74 -11.73
C HIS A 175 17.47 5.63 -10.22
N TRP A 176 17.44 6.76 -9.48
CA TRP A 176 17.29 6.76 -8.03
C TRP A 176 15.94 6.16 -7.59
N ALA A 177 14.86 6.53 -8.25
CA ALA A 177 13.53 5.98 -7.97
C ALA A 177 13.47 4.45 -8.22
N ASP A 178 14.11 4.00 -9.32
CA ASP A 178 14.21 2.57 -9.64
C ASP A 178 15.08 1.82 -8.64
N ALA A 179 16.19 2.41 -8.19
CA ALA A 179 17.07 1.83 -7.19
C ALA A 179 16.35 1.64 -5.84
N VAL A 180 15.66 2.67 -5.35
CA VAL A 180 14.88 2.57 -4.10
C VAL A 180 13.74 1.54 -4.24
N SER A 181 13.05 1.52 -5.38
CA SER A 181 12.02 0.50 -5.67
C SER A 181 12.61 -0.92 -5.67
N LYS A 182 13.84 -1.09 -6.16
CA LYS A 182 14.56 -2.36 -6.14
C LYS A 182 14.88 -2.82 -4.71
N VAL A 183 15.28 -1.89 -3.83
CA VAL A 183 15.51 -2.18 -2.40
C VAL A 183 14.21 -2.68 -1.75
N VAL A 184 13.08 -2.01 -2.01
CA VAL A 184 11.77 -2.46 -1.51
C VAL A 184 11.43 -3.86 -2.03
N ALA A 185 11.69 -4.13 -3.31
CA ALA A 185 11.48 -5.46 -3.89
C ALA A 185 12.32 -6.55 -3.18
N TRP A 186 13.56 -6.24 -2.78
CA TRP A 186 14.40 -7.16 -1.99
C TRP A 186 13.81 -7.41 -0.61
N ILE A 187 13.37 -6.35 0.09
CA ILE A 187 12.70 -6.50 1.39
C ILE A 187 11.44 -7.37 1.26
N ILE A 188 10.62 -7.15 0.22
CA ILE A 188 9.42 -7.95 -0.04
C ILE A 188 9.76 -9.43 -0.31
N GLN A 189 10.90 -9.74 -0.90
CA GLN A 189 11.33 -11.13 -1.08
C GLN A 189 11.62 -11.84 0.25
N CYS A 190 11.94 -11.09 1.32
CA CYS A 190 12.09 -11.61 2.66
C CYS A 190 10.74 -11.80 3.39
N ALA A 191 9.62 -11.39 2.78
CA ALA A 191 8.28 -11.47 3.39
C ALA A 191 7.91 -12.88 3.93
N PRO A 192 8.24 -14.01 3.30
CA PRO A 192 7.91 -15.32 3.87
C PRO A 192 8.47 -15.52 5.28
N PHE A 193 9.68 -15.06 5.55
CA PHE A 193 10.33 -15.14 6.86
C PHE A 193 9.76 -14.08 7.83
N GLY A 194 9.55 -12.87 7.34
CA GLY A 194 8.96 -11.79 8.13
C GLY A 194 7.52 -12.13 8.57
N ILE A 195 6.71 -12.65 7.65
CA ILE A 195 5.33 -13.05 7.95
C ILE A 195 5.29 -14.27 8.87
N LEU A 196 6.21 -15.22 8.71
CA LEU A 196 6.37 -16.32 9.65
C LEU A 196 6.56 -15.79 11.08
N GLY A 197 7.48 -14.83 11.28
CA GLY A 197 7.73 -14.21 12.58
C GLY A 197 6.53 -13.46 13.13
N LEU A 198 5.86 -12.68 12.30
CA LEU A 198 4.64 -11.95 12.69
C LEU A 198 3.51 -12.89 13.11
N VAL A 199 3.25 -13.93 12.31
CA VAL A 199 2.22 -14.93 12.62
C VAL A 199 2.56 -15.70 13.88
N TYR A 200 3.84 -16.08 14.05
CA TYR A 200 4.32 -16.72 15.27
C TYR A 200 4.02 -15.86 16.50
N THR A 201 4.41 -14.58 16.49
CA THR A 201 4.15 -13.66 17.60
C THR A 201 2.66 -13.53 17.89
N THR A 202 1.87 -13.31 16.84
CA THR A 202 0.43 -13.06 16.94
C THR A 202 -0.32 -14.29 17.46
N VAL A 203 -0.01 -15.48 16.95
CA VAL A 203 -0.64 -16.73 17.40
C VAL A 203 -0.19 -17.12 18.80
N SER A 204 1.07 -16.88 19.16
CA SER A 204 1.56 -17.11 20.52
C SER A 204 0.86 -16.23 21.57
N GLN A 205 0.48 -15.01 21.21
CA GLN A 205 -0.17 -14.05 22.12
C GLN A 205 -1.69 -14.20 22.16
N SER A 206 -2.33 -14.43 21.02
CA SER A 206 -3.80 -14.36 20.87
C SER A 206 -4.44 -15.68 20.48
N GLY A 207 -3.67 -16.74 20.31
CA GLY A 207 -4.18 -18.05 19.86
C GLY A 207 -4.69 -18.05 18.42
N LEU A 208 -5.34 -19.15 18.01
CA LEU A 208 -5.88 -19.32 16.66
C LEU A 208 -7.14 -18.47 16.40
N GLU A 209 -7.80 -17.95 17.43
CA GLU A 209 -9.00 -17.11 17.29
C GLU A 209 -8.72 -15.84 16.46
N ILE A 210 -7.47 -15.42 16.43
CA ILE A 210 -7.06 -14.27 15.64
C ILE A 210 -7.34 -14.46 14.15
N PHE A 211 -7.18 -15.67 13.61
CA PHE A 211 -7.47 -15.96 12.21
C PHE A 211 -8.94 -15.82 11.87
N THR A 212 -9.85 -16.15 12.80
CA THR A 212 -11.29 -15.98 12.59
C THR A 212 -11.68 -14.51 12.61
N THR A 213 -11.10 -13.72 13.51
CA THR A 213 -11.36 -12.30 13.65
C THR A 213 -10.79 -11.51 12.46
N TYR A 214 -9.51 -11.72 12.12
CA TYR A 214 -8.92 -11.07 10.95
C TYR A 214 -9.49 -11.60 9.63
N GLY A 215 -9.88 -12.89 9.56
CA GLY A 215 -10.57 -13.46 8.42
C GLY A 215 -11.89 -12.76 8.13
N LYS A 216 -12.70 -12.49 9.17
CA LYS A 216 -13.94 -11.71 9.03
C LYS A 216 -13.68 -10.29 8.55
N LEU A 217 -12.66 -9.61 9.12
CA LEU A 217 -12.26 -8.28 8.70
C LEU A 217 -11.81 -8.27 7.23
N LEU A 218 -10.99 -9.25 6.83
CA LEU A 218 -10.50 -9.37 5.46
C LEU A 218 -11.66 -9.63 4.48
N LEU A 219 -12.60 -10.50 4.83
CA LEU A 219 -13.80 -10.76 4.02
C LEU A 219 -14.65 -9.50 3.86
N LEU A 220 -14.84 -8.73 4.94
CA LEU A 220 -15.55 -7.46 4.89
C LEU A 220 -14.84 -6.47 3.96
N LEU A 221 -13.53 -6.32 4.12
CA LEU A 221 -12.72 -5.41 3.31
C LEU A 221 -12.76 -5.80 1.83
N VAL A 222 -12.53 -7.07 1.51
CA VAL A 222 -12.60 -7.58 0.13
C VAL A 222 -14.01 -7.45 -0.42
N GLY A 223 -15.05 -7.71 0.38
CA GLY A 223 -16.46 -7.50 0.00
C GLY A 223 -16.75 -6.04 -0.36
N CYS A 224 -16.33 -5.09 0.46
CA CYS A 224 -16.45 -3.65 0.18
C CYS A 224 -15.68 -3.25 -1.09
N MET A 225 -14.45 -3.74 -1.27
CA MET A 225 -13.65 -3.47 -2.47
C MET A 225 -14.32 -4.02 -3.74
N MET A 226 -14.87 -5.23 -3.69
CA MET A 226 -15.60 -5.83 -4.80
C MET A 226 -16.87 -5.04 -5.11
N LEU A 227 -17.61 -4.61 -4.10
CA LEU A 227 -18.81 -3.80 -4.27
C LEU A 227 -18.48 -2.44 -4.91
N VAL A 228 -17.44 -1.77 -4.46
CA VAL A 228 -16.95 -0.53 -5.08
C VAL A 228 -16.54 -0.76 -6.53
N SER A 229 -15.74 -1.80 -6.79
CA SER A 229 -15.17 -2.05 -8.10
C SER A 229 -16.20 -2.54 -9.12
N LEU A 230 -17.13 -3.44 -8.74
CA LEU A 230 -18.05 -4.10 -9.65
C LEU A 230 -19.43 -3.41 -9.73
N VAL A 231 -19.79 -2.62 -8.73
CA VAL A 231 -21.11 -1.96 -8.69
C VAL A 231 -20.96 -0.45 -8.76
N LEU A 232 -20.25 0.16 -7.82
CA LEU A 232 -20.19 1.61 -7.67
C LEU A 232 -19.47 2.28 -8.84
N ASN A 233 -18.27 1.84 -9.17
CA ASN A 233 -17.50 2.43 -10.27
C ASN A 233 -18.21 2.29 -11.62
N PRO A 234 -18.74 1.11 -12.01
CA PRO A 234 -19.54 0.99 -13.22
C PRO A 234 -20.80 1.86 -13.22
N MET A 235 -21.44 2.02 -12.07
CA MET A 235 -22.64 2.87 -11.96
C MET A 235 -22.30 4.35 -12.20
N ILE A 236 -21.21 4.85 -11.62
CA ILE A 236 -20.72 6.22 -11.86
C ILE A 236 -20.39 6.42 -13.34
N VAL A 237 -19.66 5.47 -13.95
CA VAL A 237 -19.29 5.52 -15.35
C VAL A 237 -20.53 5.46 -16.26
N ALA A 238 -21.49 4.58 -15.95
CA ALA A 238 -22.74 4.48 -16.69
C ALA A 238 -23.56 5.78 -16.64
N PHE A 239 -23.61 6.41 -15.46
CA PHE A 239 -24.30 7.69 -15.27
C PHE A 239 -23.64 8.81 -16.08
N LEU A 240 -22.31 8.88 -16.08
CA LEU A 240 -21.56 9.91 -16.81
C LEU A 240 -21.61 9.72 -18.33
N LEU A 241 -21.45 8.48 -18.80
CA LEU A 241 -21.42 8.16 -20.23
C LEU A 241 -22.82 7.93 -20.81
N ARG A 242 -23.86 7.82 -19.97
CA ARG A 242 -25.24 7.45 -20.35
C ARG A 242 -25.29 6.17 -21.21
N ARG A 243 -24.38 5.23 -20.95
CA ARG A 243 -24.26 3.94 -21.65
C ARG A 243 -23.92 2.84 -20.65
N ASN A 244 -24.19 1.60 -21.06
CA ASN A 244 -23.78 0.44 -20.26
C ASN A 244 -22.25 0.41 -20.12
N SER A 245 -21.75 0.45 -18.88
CA SER A 245 -20.33 0.48 -18.55
C SER A 245 -19.71 -0.91 -18.35
N TYR A 246 -20.52 -1.96 -18.23
CA TYR A 246 -20.03 -3.32 -17.98
C TYR A 246 -19.10 -3.89 -19.06
N PRO A 247 -19.33 -3.67 -20.38
CA PRO A 247 -18.37 -4.10 -21.40
C PRO A 247 -16.98 -3.47 -21.22
N LEU A 248 -16.96 -2.18 -20.84
CA LEU A 248 -15.70 -1.48 -20.55
C LEU A 248 -15.03 -2.04 -19.29
N LEU A 249 -15.80 -2.27 -18.23
CA LEU A 249 -15.33 -2.89 -17.00
C LEU A 249 -14.66 -4.25 -17.28
N TRP A 250 -15.31 -5.12 -18.03
CA TRP A 250 -14.79 -6.44 -18.37
C TRP A 250 -13.49 -6.36 -19.18
N LYS A 251 -13.40 -5.42 -20.11
CA LYS A 251 -12.17 -5.17 -20.86
C LYS A 251 -11.04 -4.76 -19.92
N CYS A 252 -11.28 -3.78 -19.03
CA CYS A 252 -10.29 -3.34 -18.05
C CYS A 252 -9.88 -4.46 -17.09
N LEU A 253 -10.82 -5.28 -16.61
CA LEU A 253 -10.52 -6.40 -15.72
C LEU A 253 -9.66 -7.45 -16.40
N LYS A 254 -9.97 -7.84 -17.63
CA LYS A 254 -9.20 -8.86 -18.35
C LYS A 254 -7.78 -8.42 -18.67
N GLU A 255 -7.58 -7.19 -19.09
CA GLU A 255 -6.29 -6.74 -19.59
C GLU A 255 -5.42 -6.13 -18.47
N SER A 256 -6.01 -5.35 -17.57
CA SER A 256 -5.27 -4.61 -16.55
C SER A 256 -5.28 -5.29 -15.18
N ALA A 257 -6.43 -5.81 -14.71
CA ALA A 257 -6.51 -6.34 -13.36
C ALA A 257 -5.66 -7.59 -13.16
N VAL A 258 -5.62 -8.48 -14.15
CA VAL A 258 -4.79 -9.69 -14.13
C VAL A 258 -3.31 -9.31 -14.05
N SER A 259 -2.88 -8.38 -14.90
CA SER A 259 -1.51 -7.86 -14.89
C SER A 259 -1.17 -7.19 -13.55
N ALA A 260 -2.05 -6.31 -13.03
CA ALA A 260 -1.86 -5.63 -11.76
C ALA A 260 -1.76 -6.61 -10.57
N PHE A 261 -2.58 -7.66 -10.57
CA PHE A 261 -2.57 -8.68 -9.53
C PHE A 261 -1.23 -9.43 -9.47
N PHE A 262 -0.71 -9.85 -10.62
CA PHE A 262 0.55 -10.59 -10.67
C PHE A 262 1.78 -9.71 -10.46
N THR A 263 1.79 -8.52 -11.03
CA THR A 263 2.93 -7.59 -10.90
C THR A 263 2.98 -6.90 -9.55
N ARG A 264 1.83 -6.74 -8.88
CA ARG A 264 1.69 -5.98 -7.62
C ARG A 264 2.30 -4.58 -7.70
N SER A 265 2.38 -4.02 -8.89
CA SER A 265 3.00 -2.73 -9.16
C SER A 265 2.10 -1.88 -10.04
N SER A 266 1.61 -0.78 -9.49
CA SER A 266 0.84 0.21 -10.26
C SER A 266 1.67 0.82 -11.39
N ALA A 267 2.97 1.04 -11.16
CA ALA A 267 3.86 1.59 -12.17
C ALA A 267 4.05 0.63 -13.36
N ALA A 268 4.23 -0.67 -13.10
CA ALA A 268 4.34 -1.66 -14.16
C ALA A 268 3.07 -1.81 -14.99
N ASN A 269 1.91 -1.42 -14.44
CA ASN A 269 0.62 -1.49 -15.13
C ASN A 269 0.29 -0.24 -15.95
N ILE A 270 1.07 0.84 -15.85
CA ILE A 270 0.85 2.07 -16.61
C ILE A 270 0.82 1.83 -18.13
N PRO A 271 1.80 1.10 -18.75
CA PRO A 271 1.77 0.85 -20.19
C PRO A 271 0.53 0.08 -20.65
N VAL A 272 0.09 -0.89 -19.84
CA VAL A 272 -1.13 -1.68 -20.11
C VAL A 272 -2.36 -0.77 -20.11
N ASN A 273 -2.49 0.08 -19.10
CA ASN A 273 -3.59 1.03 -18.99
C ASN A 273 -3.59 2.09 -20.09
N MET A 274 -2.40 2.55 -20.51
CA MET A 274 -2.28 3.51 -21.62
C MET A 274 -2.70 2.90 -22.96
N ASN A 275 -2.49 1.61 -23.16
CA ASN A 275 -2.95 0.92 -24.39
C ASN A 275 -4.46 0.62 -24.38
N LEU A 276 -5.08 0.62 -23.19
CA LEU A 276 -6.53 0.44 -23.03
C LEU A 276 -7.35 1.69 -23.32
N CYS A 277 -6.76 2.88 -23.13
CA CYS A 277 -7.40 4.19 -23.35
C CYS A 277 -7.21 4.69 -24.77
#